data_f8baf530f89568ef06e58333e3046e5f
#
_entry.id   f8baf530f89568ef06e58333e3046e5f
#
_cell.length_a   1.000
_cell.length_b   1.000
_cell.length_c   1.000
_cell.angle_alpha   90.00
_cell.angle_beta   90.00
_cell.angle_gamma   90.00
#
_symmetry.space_group_name_H-M   'P 1'
#
loop_
_entity.id
_entity.type
_entity.pdbx_description
1 polymer ?
#
loop_
_entity_poly.entity_id
_entity_poly.type
_entity_poly.pdbx_seq_one_letter_code
_entity_poly.pdbx_strand_id
1 'polypeptide(L)'
;ILAVMALRRRHGCRILSIDVPSGMHGDCADDVAVAMAADWTVTLVAPTPSLLSEAGVPYAGKTVVAPLPGMELLEGVAPHGRCFDCDDAAQALPMIARDAHKFRRGSVAAIGCSSQYGSAVLLTATAALRCGAGMVSAIVPDDAPADLRMVPNAVIVHRKSFGADGIPALLESLDRAGVVVIGPGLGRAPSLLPMLEAVIDYCLIQNRPLVIDADALNLLSMKPQMLTCRKNGGVVVLTPHAGEMQRLMAAYGIAPGRAGDCAQMLADQTGGIVVCKGARMIVASPARPNARCVINAGCPALATAGSGDVLAGCIAAMLSQCAGGSTPPHEAVALAGWLHATAGEQLSAPGGQFGLIADDLPSAIARLLR
;
A
#
# COMPACT_ATOMS: atom_id res chain seq x y z
N ILE A 1 -7.87 -35.30 1.46
CA ILE A 1 -7.38 -34.04 2.08
C ILE A 1 -7.03 -34.34 3.54
N LEU A 2 -7.96 -34.71 4.42
CA LEU A 2 -7.74 -34.86 5.86
C LEU A 2 -6.59 -35.84 6.21
N ALA A 3 -6.49 -36.97 5.49
CA ALA A 3 -5.41 -37.95 5.70
C ALA A 3 -4.03 -37.35 5.36
N VAL A 4 -3.90 -36.60 4.26
CA VAL A 4 -2.64 -35.93 3.87
C VAL A 4 -2.28 -34.82 4.86
N MET A 5 -3.26 -34.07 5.33
CA MET A 5 -3.04 -33.05 6.37
C MET A 5 -2.60 -33.65 7.72
N ALA A 6 -3.10 -34.84 8.05
CA ALA A 6 -2.65 -35.60 9.24
C ALA A 6 -1.20 -36.08 9.07
N LEU A 7 -0.83 -36.59 7.88
CA LEU A 7 0.56 -36.97 7.57
C LEU A 7 1.51 -35.78 7.64
N ARG A 8 1.10 -34.62 7.09
CA ARG A 8 1.86 -33.37 7.20
C ARG A 8 2.15 -33.02 8.65
N ARG A 9 1.13 -33.02 9.52
CA ARG A 9 1.30 -32.72 10.96
C ARG A 9 2.24 -33.71 11.65
N ARG A 10 2.16 -34.99 11.26
CA ARG A 10 2.96 -36.06 11.88
C ARG A 10 4.43 -36.05 11.44
N HIS A 11 4.70 -35.75 10.18
CA HIS A 11 6.03 -35.91 9.55
C HIS A 11 6.68 -34.62 9.12
N GLY A 12 6.03 -33.47 9.27
CA GLY A 12 6.56 -32.16 8.84
C GLY A 12 6.79 -32.02 7.33
N CYS A 13 6.16 -32.87 6.50
CA CYS A 13 6.32 -32.81 5.06
C CYS A 13 5.68 -31.54 4.50
N ARG A 14 6.28 -31.01 3.44
CA ARG A 14 5.75 -29.86 2.69
C ARG A 14 4.80 -30.33 1.60
N ILE A 15 3.81 -29.48 1.28
CA ILE A 15 2.79 -29.75 0.28
C ILE A 15 2.95 -28.77 -0.87
N LEU A 16 3.12 -29.32 -2.07
CA LEU A 16 3.06 -28.56 -3.32
C LEU A 16 1.78 -28.94 -4.04
N SER A 17 0.93 -27.95 -4.31
CA SER A 17 -0.26 -28.11 -5.13
C SER A 17 0.02 -27.69 -6.56
N ILE A 18 -0.60 -28.42 -7.51
CA ILE A 18 -0.55 -28.07 -8.93
C ILE A 18 -1.90 -27.45 -9.30
N ASP A 19 -1.84 -26.32 -9.96
CA ASP A 19 -2.93 -25.48 -10.44
C ASP A 19 -3.71 -24.82 -9.28
N VAL A 20 -4.55 -25.56 -8.59
CA VAL A 20 -5.34 -25.11 -7.44
C VAL A 20 -5.28 -26.15 -6.33
N PRO A 21 -5.10 -25.76 -5.05
CA PRO A 21 -5.15 -26.71 -3.94
C PRO A 21 -6.44 -27.51 -3.92
N SER A 22 -6.33 -28.83 -3.76
CA SER A 22 -7.51 -29.73 -3.73
C SER A 22 -8.52 -29.27 -2.68
N GLY A 23 -9.77 -29.12 -3.08
CA GLY A 23 -10.87 -28.61 -2.25
C GLY A 23 -11.15 -27.12 -2.40
N MET A 24 -10.30 -26.35 -3.11
CA MET A 24 -10.62 -24.99 -3.51
C MET A 24 -11.31 -24.97 -4.88
N HIS A 25 -12.21 -24.01 -5.09
CA HIS A 25 -12.75 -23.70 -6.42
C HIS A 25 -11.90 -22.62 -7.09
N GLY A 26 -11.71 -22.68 -8.42
CA GLY A 26 -10.88 -21.72 -9.15
C GLY A 26 -11.40 -20.28 -9.09
N ASP A 27 -12.71 -20.08 -9.13
CA ASP A 27 -13.33 -18.75 -9.23
C ASP A 27 -13.68 -18.12 -7.87
N CYS A 28 -13.84 -18.94 -6.82
CA CYS A 28 -14.27 -18.47 -5.51
C CYS A 28 -13.69 -19.35 -4.39
N ALA A 29 -13.18 -18.73 -3.35
CA ALA A 29 -12.71 -19.42 -2.15
C ALA A 29 -13.67 -19.25 -0.95
N ASP A 30 -14.79 -18.57 -1.11
CA ASP A 30 -15.66 -18.17 -0.01
C ASP A 30 -16.41 -19.36 0.64
N ASP A 31 -16.60 -20.49 -0.11
CA ASP A 31 -17.33 -21.69 0.34
C ASP A 31 -16.43 -22.91 0.55
N VAL A 32 -15.18 -22.71 0.94
CA VAL A 32 -14.23 -23.82 1.14
C VAL A 32 -14.52 -24.53 2.47
N ALA A 33 -15.24 -25.64 2.42
CA ALA A 33 -15.49 -26.47 3.59
C ALA A 33 -14.22 -27.20 4.08
N VAL A 34 -13.44 -27.79 3.17
CA VAL A 34 -12.16 -28.47 3.45
C VAL A 34 -11.26 -28.37 2.22
N ALA A 35 -10.14 -27.67 2.35
CA ALA A 35 -9.13 -27.61 1.31
C ALA A 35 -7.74 -28.00 1.82
N MET A 36 -6.86 -28.34 0.88
CA MET A 36 -5.45 -28.61 1.15
C MET A 36 -4.71 -27.30 1.43
N ALA A 37 -4.14 -27.15 2.61
CA ALA A 37 -3.24 -26.04 2.87
C ALA A 37 -1.85 -26.36 2.30
N ALA A 38 -1.53 -25.81 1.14
CA ALA A 38 -0.25 -25.97 0.48
C ALA A 38 0.81 -25.03 1.06
N ASP A 39 2.08 -25.43 0.95
CA ASP A 39 3.21 -24.53 1.17
C ASP A 39 3.51 -23.74 -0.12
N TRP A 40 3.29 -24.37 -1.27
CA TRP A 40 3.38 -23.78 -2.61
C TRP A 40 2.24 -24.24 -3.49
N THR A 41 1.78 -23.34 -4.34
CA THR A 41 0.91 -23.68 -5.46
C THR A 41 1.57 -23.26 -6.75
N VAL A 42 1.82 -24.21 -7.65
CA VAL A 42 2.25 -23.92 -9.02
C VAL A 42 1.01 -23.88 -9.88
N THR A 43 0.52 -22.67 -10.17
CA THR A 43 -0.64 -22.46 -11.04
C THR A 43 -0.22 -22.40 -12.49
N LEU A 44 -1.09 -22.83 -13.40
CA LEU A 44 -0.80 -22.95 -14.81
C LEU A 44 -1.36 -21.75 -15.57
N VAL A 45 -0.56 -21.17 -16.47
CA VAL A 45 -0.89 -20.02 -17.35
C VAL A 45 -1.12 -18.72 -16.58
N ALA A 46 -2.09 -18.68 -15.65
CA ALA A 46 -2.43 -17.50 -14.85
C ALA A 46 -3.01 -17.89 -13.50
N PRO A 47 -2.84 -17.09 -12.44
CA PRO A 47 -3.45 -17.36 -11.15
C PRO A 47 -4.97 -17.21 -11.24
N THR A 48 -5.68 -18.15 -10.66
CA THR A 48 -7.13 -18.04 -10.51
C THR A 48 -7.51 -17.02 -9.43
N PRO A 49 -8.69 -16.39 -9.50
CA PRO A 49 -9.13 -15.43 -8.50
C PRO A 49 -9.12 -15.96 -7.07
N SER A 50 -9.42 -17.23 -6.87
CA SER A 50 -9.43 -17.88 -5.55
C SER A 50 -8.05 -17.91 -4.90
N LEU A 51 -6.98 -18.18 -5.65
CA LEU A 51 -5.59 -18.21 -5.14
C LEU A 51 -5.13 -16.85 -4.62
N LEU A 52 -5.66 -15.78 -5.19
CA LEU A 52 -5.30 -14.40 -4.87
C LEU A 52 -6.29 -13.73 -3.91
N SER A 53 -7.40 -14.41 -3.54
CA SER A 53 -8.39 -13.89 -2.59
C SER A 53 -7.92 -14.04 -1.13
N GLU A 54 -8.43 -13.21 -0.23
CA GLU A 54 -8.15 -13.33 1.21
C GLU A 54 -8.57 -14.71 1.77
N ALA A 55 -9.68 -15.25 1.31
CA ALA A 55 -10.17 -16.57 1.71
C ALA A 55 -9.29 -17.71 1.18
N GLY A 56 -8.61 -17.51 0.04
CA GLY A 56 -7.70 -18.49 -0.55
C GLY A 56 -6.29 -18.51 0.04
N VAL A 57 -5.82 -17.37 0.58
CA VAL A 57 -4.46 -17.25 1.13
C VAL A 57 -4.08 -18.37 2.12
N PRO A 58 -4.94 -18.80 3.07
CA PRO A 58 -4.60 -19.87 4.00
C PRO A 58 -4.31 -21.22 3.32
N TYR A 59 -4.75 -21.41 2.09
CA TYR A 59 -4.65 -22.67 1.35
C TYR A 59 -3.62 -22.61 0.22
N ALA A 60 -3.48 -21.44 -0.43
CA ALA A 60 -2.63 -21.28 -1.62
C ALA A 60 -1.13 -21.38 -1.33
N GLY A 61 -0.69 -20.97 -0.15
CA GLY A 61 0.73 -20.81 0.15
C GLY A 61 1.40 -19.82 -0.81
N LYS A 62 2.68 -20.03 -1.12
CA LYS A 62 3.38 -19.22 -2.12
C LYS A 62 2.94 -19.63 -3.53
N THR A 63 2.31 -18.71 -4.26
CA THR A 63 1.82 -18.97 -5.62
C THR A 63 2.91 -18.65 -6.64
N VAL A 64 3.19 -19.59 -7.53
CA VAL A 64 4.13 -19.46 -8.64
C VAL A 64 3.39 -19.77 -9.94
N VAL A 65 3.54 -18.92 -10.95
CA VAL A 65 2.92 -19.14 -12.26
C VAL A 65 3.87 -19.94 -13.15
N ALA A 66 3.42 -21.09 -13.68
CA ALA A 66 4.12 -21.86 -14.68
C ALA A 66 3.50 -21.59 -16.05
N PRO A 67 4.25 -21.00 -17.00
CA PRO A 67 3.75 -20.85 -18.35
C PRO A 67 3.61 -22.23 -19.03
N LEU A 68 2.53 -22.44 -19.76
CA LEU A 68 2.35 -23.61 -20.62
C LEU A 68 2.71 -23.23 -22.06
N PRO A 69 3.72 -23.85 -22.68
CA PRO A 69 4.08 -23.57 -24.07
C PRO A 69 2.88 -23.81 -25.01
N GLY A 70 2.60 -22.84 -25.87
CA GLY A 70 1.51 -22.90 -26.84
C GLY A 70 0.13 -22.51 -26.30
N MET A 71 0.01 -22.14 -25.03
CA MET A 71 -1.18 -21.53 -24.47
C MET A 71 -0.94 -20.01 -24.26
N GLU A 72 -1.06 -19.28 -25.33
CA GLU A 72 -1.19 -17.83 -25.24
C GLU A 72 -2.57 -17.48 -24.69
N LEU A 73 -2.67 -16.36 -23.95
CA LEU A 73 -3.96 -15.86 -23.47
C LEU A 73 -4.92 -15.78 -24.65
N LEU A 74 -6.07 -16.43 -24.58
CA LEU A 74 -7.07 -16.40 -25.62
C LEU A 74 -7.45 -14.95 -25.93
N GLU A 75 -7.33 -14.55 -27.19
CA GLU A 75 -7.80 -13.26 -27.65
C GLU A 75 -9.28 -13.08 -27.28
N GLY A 76 -9.61 -11.95 -26.63
CA GLY A 76 -10.99 -11.62 -26.23
C GLY A 76 -11.37 -11.98 -24.79
N VAL A 77 -10.52 -12.63 -24.02
CA VAL A 77 -10.74 -12.81 -22.59
C VAL A 77 -10.15 -11.62 -21.82
N ALA A 78 -11.01 -10.77 -21.28
CA ALA A 78 -10.59 -9.68 -20.41
C ALA A 78 -10.12 -10.23 -19.06
N PRO A 79 -8.88 -9.98 -18.61
CA PRO A 79 -8.43 -10.42 -17.29
C PRO A 79 -9.20 -9.68 -16.19
N HIS A 80 -9.54 -10.37 -15.10
CA HIS A 80 -10.14 -9.76 -13.90
C HIS A 80 -9.16 -8.86 -13.12
N GLY A 81 -7.88 -8.94 -13.42
CA GLY A 81 -6.81 -8.19 -12.80
C GLY A 81 -5.45 -8.72 -13.21
N ARG A 82 -4.40 -8.18 -12.62
CA ARG A 82 -3.01 -8.55 -12.84
C ARG A 82 -2.41 -9.03 -11.52
N CYS A 83 -1.63 -10.09 -11.58
CA CYS A 83 -0.77 -10.50 -10.49
C CYS A 83 0.56 -9.76 -10.62
N PHE A 84 0.92 -8.95 -9.64
CA PHE A 84 2.16 -8.18 -9.63
C PHE A 84 3.25 -8.96 -8.91
N ASP A 85 4.31 -9.27 -9.59
CA ASP A 85 5.42 -10.10 -9.11
C ASP A 85 6.79 -9.44 -9.23
N CYS A 86 7.86 -10.23 -9.12
CA CYS A 86 9.24 -9.73 -9.18
C CYS A 86 9.63 -9.18 -10.55
N ASP A 87 9.09 -9.73 -11.64
CA ASP A 87 9.42 -9.28 -13.00
C ASP A 87 8.75 -7.93 -13.28
N ASP A 88 7.51 -7.78 -12.82
CA ASP A 88 6.79 -6.51 -12.85
C ASP A 88 7.53 -5.45 -12.01
N ALA A 89 7.98 -5.83 -10.81
CA ALA A 89 8.73 -4.93 -9.94
C ALA A 89 10.04 -4.46 -10.59
N ALA A 90 10.78 -5.37 -11.23
CA ALA A 90 12.01 -5.03 -11.94
C ALA A 90 11.77 -4.04 -13.10
N GLN A 91 10.65 -4.19 -13.82
CA GLN A 91 10.26 -3.28 -14.90
C GLN A 91 9.78 -1.91 -14.39
N ALA A 92 9.12 -1.88 -13.23
CA ALA A 92 8.58 -0.64 -12.64
C ALA A 92 9.63 0.18 -11.88
N LEU A 93 10.81 -0.39 -11.56
CA LEU A 93 11.87 0.30 -10.81
C LEU A 93 12.35 1.55 -11.54
N PRO A 94 12.35 2.72 -10.88
CA PRO A 94 12.84 3.96 -11.49
C PRO A 94 14.34 3.91 -11.70
N MET A 95 14.80 4.28 -12.89
CA MET A 95 16.22 4.46 -13.20
C MET A 95 16.72 5.79 -12.63
N ILE A 96 17.59 5.72 -11.64
CA ILE A 96 18.22 6.91 -11.07
C ILE A 96 19.49 7.23 -11.85
N ALA A 97 19.53 8.40 -12.50
CA ALA A 97 20.70 8.85 -13.23
C ALA A 97 21.90 9.05 -12.28
N ARG A 98 23.13 8.76 -12.76
CA ARG A 98 24.35 8.86 -11.95
C ARG A 98 24.64 10.30 -11.48
N ASP A 99 24.16 11.29 -12.21
CA ASP A 99 24.28 12.73 -11.91
C ASP A 99 23.09 13.28 -11.11
N ALA A 100 22.19 12.42 -10.61
CA ALA A 100 21.01 12.83 -9.90
C ALA A 100 21.38 13.52 -8.57
N HIS A 101 20.97 14.78 -8.42
CA HIS A 101 21.03 15.49 -7.14
C HIS A 101 19.76 15.24 -6.29
N LYS A 102 19.78 15.65 -5.01
CA LYS A 102 18.74 15.35 -4.04
C LYS A 102 17.30 15.69 -4.50
N PHE A 103 17.09 16.76 -5.26
CA PHE A 103 15.76 17.12 -5.78
C PHE A 103 15.30 16.23 -6.94
N ARG A 104 16.24 15.73 -7.76
CA ARG A 104 15.89 14.78 -8.83
C ARG A 104 15.54 13.38 -8.29
N ARG A 105 15.99 13.06 -7.08
CA ARG A 105 15.61 11.83 -6.38
C ARG A 105 14.24 11.91 -5.70
N GLY A 106 13.52 13.01 -5.91
CA GLY A 106 12.20 13.24 -5.36
C GLY A 106 12.24 13.79 -3.91
N SER A 107 11.14 14.40 -3.52
CA SER A 107 10.96 14.95 -2.17
C SER A 107 9.59 14.58 -1.60
N VAL A 108 9.55 14.26 -0.32
CA VAL A 108 8.35 13.82 0.38
C VAL A 108 8.14 14.71 1.61
N ALA A 109 6.90 15.18 1.81
CA ALA A 109 6.43 15.77 3.06
C ALA A 109 5.40 14.88 3.72
N ALA A 110 5.64 14.44 4.95
CA ALA A 110 4.73 13.63 5.74
C ALA A 110 4.07 14.48 6.84
N ILE A 111 2.74 14.60 6.83
CA ILE A 111 1.93 15.35 7.79
C ILE A 111 1.25 14.37 8.73
N GLY A 112 1.49 14.51 10.02
CA GLY A 112 0.89 13.62 11.01
C GLY A 112 1.34 13.96 12.41
N CYS A 113 1.30 12.97 13.30
CA CYS A 113 1.58 13.11 14.72
C CYS A 113 0.44 13.73 15.53
N SER A 114 0.25 13.18 16.70
CA SER A 114 -0.56 13.73 17.79
C SER A 114 0.14 13.44 19.11
N SER A 115 -0.39 13.95 20.21
CA SER A 115 0.14 13.65 21.55
C SER A 115 0.13 12.15 21.90
N GLN A 116 -0.73 11.36 21.27
CA GLN A 116 -0.88 9.91 21.50
C GLN A 116 -0.04 9.05 20.53
N TYR A 117 0.19 9.52 19.29
CA TYR A 117 0.83 8.75 18.21
C TYR A 117 1.94 9.56 17.54
N GLY A 118 2.96 9.92 18.31
CA GLY A 118 4.06 10.77 17.84
C GLY A 118 4.99 10.11 16.81
N SER A 119 5.15 8.78 16.84
CA SER A 119 6.15 8.05 16.07
C SER A 119 5.70 7.66 14.65
N ALA A 120 4.41 7.58 14.37
CA ALA A 120 3.89 7.07 13.09
C ALA A 120 4.39 7.89 11.88
N VAL A 121 4.27 9.22 11.94
CA VAL A 121 4.76 10.10 10.86
C VAL A 121 6.28 10.03 10.67
N LEU A 122 7.02 9.75 11.75
CA LEU A 122 8.49 9.62 11.70
C LEU A 122 8.89 8.31 11.04
N LEU A 123 8.14 7.25 11.29
CA LEU A 123 8.32 5.97 10.62
C LEU A 123 8.04 6.08 9.12
N THR A 124 6.96 6.79 8.74
CA THR A 124 6.66 7.14 7.34
C THR A 124 7.80 7.91 6.69
N ALA A 125 8.32 8.94 7.35
CA ALA A 125 9.43 9.75 6.84
C ALA A 125 10.72 8.92 6.70
N THR A 126 11.02 8.06 7.68
CA THR A 126 12.16 7.15 7.64
C THR A 126 12.05 6.17 6.47
N ALA A 127 10.87 5.60 6.26
CA ALA A 127 10.60 4.71 5.14
C ALA A 127 10.80 5.43 3.79
N ALA A 128 10.30 6.65 3.64
CA ALA A 128 10.49 7.42 2.42
C ALA A 128 11.97 7.67 2.11
N LEU A 129 12.81 8.02 3.11
CA LEU A 129 14.26 8.15 2.93
C LEU A 129 14.91 6.83 2.50
N ARG A 130 14.59 5.73 3.17
CA ARG A 130 15.15 4.40 2.88
C ARG A 130 14.72 3.88 1.51
N CYS A 131 13.53 4.25 1.05
CA CYS A 131 13.03 3.96 -0.29
C CYS A 131 13.62 4.88 -1.36
N GLY A 132 14.57 5.77 -1.01
CA GLY A 132 15.38 6.52 -1.96
C GLY A 132 14.94 7.95 -2.23
N ALA A 133 13.94 8.50 -1.53
CA ALA A 133 13.62 9.91 -1.62
C ALA A 133 14.84 10.78 -1.24
N GLY A 134 15.14 11.78 -2.06
CA GLY A 134 16.35 12.63 -1.87
C GLY A 134 16.21 13.67 -0.76
N MET A 135 14.97 14.03 -0.41
CA MET A 135 14.65 14.96 0.67
C MET A 135 13.33 14.57 1.33
N VAL A 136 13.30 14.50 2.65
CA VAL A 136 12.08 14.18 3.40
C VAL A 136 11.89 15.15 4.54
N SER A 137 10.67 15.67 4.69
CA SER A 137 10.24 16.46 5.82
C SER A 137 9.08 15.78 6.56
N ALA A 138 9.06 15.91 7.88
CA ALA A 138 7.95 15.56 8.74
C ALA A 138 7.32 16.85 9.28
N ILE A 139 6.02 17.02 9.08
CA ILE A 139 5.26 18.18 9.55
C ILE A 139 4.39 17.71 10.70
N VAL A 140 4.66 18.23 11.88
CA VAL A 140 4.04 17.82 13.14
C VAL A 140 3.39 19.03 13.81
N PRO A 141 2.35 18.82 14.66
CA PRO A 141 1.72 19.92 15.37
C PRO A 141 2.69 20.59 16.36
N ASP A 142 2.43 21.85 16.71
CA ASP A 142 3.29 22.61 17.63
C ASP A 142 3.40 21.97 19.01
N ASP A 143 2.34 21.31 19.47
CA ASP A 143 2.25 20.56 20.72
C ASP A 143 2.71 19.09 20.62
N ALA A 144 3.31 18.70 19.49
CA ALA A 144 3.87 17.36 19.34
C ALA A 144 4.90 17.07 20.46
N PRO A 145 5.01 15.81 20.92
CA PRO A 145 5.98 15.43 21.93
C PRO A 145 7.39 15.95 21.58
N ALA A 146 8.11 16.47 22.59
CA ALA A 146 9.43 17.06 22.38
C ALA A 146 10.49 16.02 21.93
N ASP A 147 10.27 14.75 22.27
CA ASP A 147 11.23 13.67 22.00
C ASP A 147 11.04 13.05 20.62
N LEU A 148 11.49 13.78 19.58
CA LEU A 148 11.57 13.29 18.21
C LEU A 148 12.96 12.66 17.90
N ARG A 149 13.71 12.22 18.93
CA ARG A 149 15.09 11.73 18.80
C ARG A 149 15.25 10.41 18.04
N MET A 150 14.16 9.71 17.79
CA MET A 150 14.14 8.45 17.03
C MET A 150 14.15 8.66 15.51
N VAL A 151 14.17 9.92 15.03
CA VAL A 151 14.19 10.24 13.60
C VAL A 151 15.62 10.24 13.08
N PRO A 152 15.89 9.68 11.89
CA PRO A 152 17.15 9.93 11.22
C PRO A 152 17.43 11.44 11.08
N ASN A 153 18.65 11.88 11.40
CA ASN A 153 19.05 13.30 11.29
C ASN A 153 18.81 13.91 9.90
N ALA A 154 18.60 13.07 8.88
CA ALA A 154 18.31 13.49 7.52
C ALA A 154 16.84 13.91 7.31
N VAL A 155 15.93 13.62 8.25
CA VAL A 155 14.52 14.08 8.20
C VAL A 155 14.46 15.51 8.74
N ILE A 156 13.87 16.42 7.96
CA ILE A 156 13.65 17.80 8.37
C ILE A 156 12.31 17.86 9.11
N VAL A 157 12.32 18.23 10.38
CA VAL A 157 11.08 18.32 11.17
C VAL A 157 10.60 19.78 11.22
N HIS A 158 9.37 20.01 10.77
CA HIS A 158 8.68 21.30 10.85
C HIS A 158 7.54 21.21 11.88
N ARG A 159 7.54 22.09 12.86
CA ARG A 159 6.41 22.28 13.78
C ARG A 159 5.48 23.34 13.20
N LYS A 160 4.18 23.03 13.14
CA LYS A 160 3.16 23.91 12.58
C LYS A 160 1.84 23.76 13.35
N SER A 161 1.12 24.84 13.53
CA SER A 161 -0.23 24.76 14.02
C SER A 161 -1.14 24.03 13.01
N PHE A 162 -1.91 23.07 13.50
CA PHE A 162 -2.93 22.36 12.69
C PHE A 162 -4.32 23.00 12.83
N GLY A 163 -4.43 24.09 13.59
CA GLY A 163 -5.62 24.93 13.66
C GLY A 163 -5.81 25.80 12.42
N ALA A 164 -6.99 26.40 12.28
CA ALA A 164 -7.34 27.21 11.11
C ALA A 164 -6.33 28.33 10.80
N ASP A 165 -5.82 28.99 11.82
CA ASP A 165 -4.84 30.08 11.69
C ASP A 165 -3.46 29.61 11.22
N GLY A 166 -3.14 28.33 11.43
CA GLY A 166 -1.87 27.72 11.03
C GLY A 166 -1.84 27.16 9.60
N ILE A 167 -3.00 27.00 8.96
CA ILE A 167 -3.11 26.39 7.64
C ILE A 167 -2.22 27.08 6.59
N PRO A 168 -2.17 28.40 6.46
CA PRO A 168 -1.31 29.05 5.46
C PRO A 168 0.17 28.68 5.63
N ALA A 169 0.69 28.74 6.86
CA ALA A 169 2.09 28.39 7.17
C ALA A 169 2.39 26.89 7.01
N LEU A 170 1.38 26.04 7.19
CA LEU A 170 1.48 24.61 6.91
C LEU A 170 1.59 24.38 5.40
N LEU A 171 0.72 24.99 4.59
CA LEU A 171 0.75 24.85 3.13
C LEU A 171 2.04 25.39 2.52
N GLU A 172 2.58 26.51 2.99
CA GLU A 172 3.89 27.04 2.58
C GLU A 172 5.01 26.02 2.81
N SER A 173 4.95 25.24 3.91
CA SER A 173 5.95 24.20 4.18
C SER A 173 5.91 23.03 3.18
N LEU A 174 4.86 22.91 2.37
CA LEU A 174 4.71 21.93 1.31
C LEU A 174 5.30 22.36 -0.03
N ASP A 175 5.70 23.60 -0.21
CA ASP A 175 6.13 24.15 -1.52
C ASP A 175 7.24 23.35 -2.19
N ARG A 176 8.12 22.74 -1.42
CA ARG A 176 9.24 21.93 -1.91
C ARG A 176 8.94 20.43 -1.95
N ALA A 177 7.74 20.01 -1.54
CA ALA A 177 7.37 18.61 -1.57
C ALA A 177 6.96 18.18 -2.98
N GLY A 178 7.56 17.13 -3.51
CA GLY A 178 7.12 16.47 -4.74
C GLY A 178 5.89 15.59 -4.50
N VAL A 179 5.79 15.00 -3.32
CA VAL A 179 4.66 14.16 -2.87
C VAL A 179 4.35 14.50 -1.42
N VAL A 180 3.07 14.52 -1.07
CA VAL A 180 2.58 14.73 0.31
C VAL A 180 1.97 13.43 0.83
N VAL A 181 2.26 13.08 2.08
CA VAL A 181 1.57 12.04 2.86
C VAL A 181 0.84 12.72 4.00
N ILE A 182 -0.40 12.37 4.27
CA ILE A 182 -1.17 12.88 5.41
C ILE A 182 -1.91 11.76 6.12
N GLY A 183 -1.84 11.77 7.46
CA GLY A 183 -2.66 10.90 8.30
C GLY A 183 -1.94 10.05 9.32
N PRO A 184 -0.69 9.58 9.14
CA PRO A 184 0.02 8.78 10.12
C PRO A 184 0.05 9.44 11.50
N GLY A 185 -0.69 8.87 12.48
CA GLY A 185 -0.78 9.38 13.83
C GLY A 185 -1.43 10.76 14.00
N LEU A 186 -2.16 11.25 13.01
CA LEU A 186 -2.75 12.60 12.98
C LEU A 186 -3.81 12.84 14.07
N GLY A 187 -4.51 11.78 14.46
CA GLY A 187 -5.69 11.89 15.30
C GLY A 187 -6.97 12.09 14.47
N ARG A 188 -8.12 11.90 15.16
CA ARG A 188 -9.45 11.86 14.49
C ARG A 188 -10.37 13.00 14.92
N ALA A 189 -9.81 14.06 15.51
CA ALA A 189 -10.62 15.19 15.97
C ALA A 189 -11.26 15.90 14.76
N PRO A 190 -12.59 16.14 14.77
CA PRO A 190 -13.27 16.85 13.68
C PRO A 190 -12.72 18.26 13.41
N SER A 191 -12.04 18.86 14.37
CA SER A 191 -11.36 20.16 14.22
C SER A 191 -10.21 20.12 13.19
N LEU A 192 -9.73 18.93 12.79
CA LEU A 192 -8.70 18.74 11.76
C LEU A 192 -9.27 18.71 10.32
N LEU A 193 -10.60 18.63 10.16
CA LEU A 193 -11.24 18.59 8.85
C LEU A 193 -10.88 19.80 7.95
N PRO A 194 -10.87 21.06 8.44
CA PRO A 194 -10.48 22.20 7.60
C PRO A 194 -9.03 22.10 7.09
N MET A 195 -8.11 21.61 7.92
CA MET A 195 -6.71 21.41 7.55
C MET A 195 -6.58 20.30 6.51
N LEU A 196 -7.25 19.16 6.70
CA LEU A 196 -7.26 18.06 5.73
C LEU A 196 -7.79 18.52 4.37
N GLU A 197 -8.92 19.25 4.35
CA GLU A 197 -9.50 19.81 3.13
C GLU A 197 -8.52 20.75 2.42
N ALA A 198 -7.90 21.67 3.16
CA ALA A 198 -6.93 22.61 2.61
C ALA A 198 -5.70 21.91 2.00
N VAL A 199 -5.19 20.83 2.64
CA VAL A 199 -4.07 20.04 2.10
C VAL A 199 -4.49 19.30 0.83
N ILE A 200 -5.70 18.70 0.80
CA ILE A 200 -6.23 18.04 -0.40
C ILE A 200 -6.33 19.06 -1.54
N ASP A 201 -6.94 20.21 -1.29
CA ASP A 201 -7.09 21.28 -2.27
C ASP A 201 -5.75 21.77 -2.82
N TYR A 202 -4.82 22.06 -1.92
CA TYR A 202 -3.48 22.49 -2.29
C TYR A 202 -2.80 21.47 -3.20
N CYS A 203 -2.82 20.19 -2.83
CA CYS A 203 -2.17 19.14 -3.62
C CYS A 203 -2.81 18.99 -5.01
N LEU A 204 -4.13 19.06 -5.11
CA LEU A 204 -4.85 18.96 -6.38
C LEU A 204 -4.61 20.18 -7.28
N ILE A 205 -4.63 21.39 -6.73
CA ILE A 205 -4.37 22.64 -7.47
C ILE A 205 -2.93 22.68 -7.99
N GLN A 206 -1.98 22.24 -7.16
CA GLN A 206 -0.55 22.23 -7.51
C GLN A 206 -0.14 20.97 -8.30
N ASN A 207 -1.10 20.09 -8.64
CA ASN A 207 -0.86 18.80 -9.30
C ASN A 207 0.21 17.95 -8.58
N ARG A 208 0.18 17.94 -7.25
CA ARG A 208 1.11 17.17 -6.40
C ARG A 208 0.46 15.86 -5.97
N PRO A 209 1.13 14.72 -6.15
CA PRO A 209 0.64 13.45 -5.62
C PRO A 209 0.43 13.52 -4.10
N LEU A 210 -0.70 12.96 -3.65
CA LEU A 210 -1.13 12.93 -2.25
C LEU A 210 -1.42 11.50 -1.82
N VAL A 211 -0.81 11.06 -0.73
CA VAL A 211 -1.13 9.78 -0.07
C VAL A 211 -1.93 10.09 1.20
N ILE A 212 -3.13 9.55 1.28
CA ILE A 212 -4.03 9.67 2.45
C ILE A 212 -4.07 8.31 3.14
N ASP A 213 -3.60 8.26 4.38
CA ASP A 213 -3.50 7.03 5.17
C ASP A 213 -4.08 7.22 6.59
N ALA A 214 -4.31 6.14 7.28
CA ALA A 214 -4.62 6.06 8.71
C ALA A 214 -5.73 7.04 9.15
N ASP A 215 -5.43 7.96 10.08
CA ASP A 215 -6.44 8.85 10.66
C ASP A 215 -7.03 9.83 9.64
N ALA A 216 -6.29 10.21 8.60
CA ALA A 216 -6.83 11.05 7.54
C ALA A 216 -7.90 10.33 6.70
N LEU A 217 -7.83 8.99 6.52
CA LEU A 217 -8.92 8.20 5.91
C LEU A 217 -10.18 8.20 6.78
N ASN A 218 -10.01 8.16 8.11
CA ASN A 218 -11.13 8.25 9.04
C ASN A 218 -11.79 9.62 8.97
N LEU A 219 -11.02 10.71 8.91
CA LEU A 219 -11.53 12.07 8.73
C LEU A 219 -12.22 12.23 7.35
N LEU A 220 -11.63 11.67 6.28
CA LEU A 220 -12.24 11.67 4.96
C LEU A 220 -13.61 10.97 4.97
N SER A 221 -13.77 9.87 5.73
CA SER A 221 -15.07 9.19 5.83
C SER A 221 -16.15 10.04 6.51
N MET A 222 -15.78 11.06 7.31
CA MET A 222 -16.73 12.01 7.89
C MET A 222 -17.18 13.08 6.88
N LYS A 223 -16.37 13.36 5.85
CA LYS A 223 -16.66 14.38 4.81
C LYS A 223 -16.24 13.87 3.43
N PRO A 224 -16.91 12.82 2.88
CA PRO A 224 -16.49 12.14 1.66
C PRO A 224 -16.46 13.05 0.42
N GLN A 225 -17.25 14.13 0.43
CA GLN A 225 -17.29 15.11 -0.66
C GLN A 225 -15.95 15.83 -0.92
N MET A 226 -14.99 15.76 -0.02
CA MET A 226 -13.63 16.30 -0.25
C MET A 226 -12.97 15.71 -1.49
N LEU A 227 -13.35 14.49 -1.93
CA LEU A 227 -12.81 13.84 -3.12
C LEU A 227 -13.83 13.58 -4.23
N THR A 228 -15.15 13.52 -3.94
CA THR A 228 -16.20 13.12 -4.92
C THR A 228 -16.34 14.04 -6.13
N CYS A 229 -16.02 15.31 -6.01
CA CYS A 229 -16.21 16.30 -7.08
C CYS A 229 -14.97 16.57 -7.93
N ARG A 230 -13.88 15.85 -7.71
CA ARG A 230 -12.54 16.26 -8.19
C ARG A 230 -11.91 15.27 -9.16
N LYS A 231 -12.65 14.84 -10.18
CA LYS A 231 -12.21 13.87 -11.19
C LYS A 231 -11.05 14.35 -12.10
N ASN A 232 -10.64 15.61 -12.03
CA ASN A 232 -9.71 16.21 -12.99
C ASN A 232 -8.51 16.87 -12.30
N GLY A 233 -7.67 16.13 -11.62
CA GLY A 233 -6.42 16.71 -11.17
C GLY A 233 -5.70 15.93 -10.10
N GLY A 234 -4.44 15.71 -10.33
CA GLY A 234 -3.51 15.16 -9.36
C GLY A 234 -3.66 13.67 -9.05
N VAL A 235 -2.59 13.07 -8.62
CA VAL A 235 -2.58 11.67 -8.17
C VAL A 235 -2.94 11.64 -6.69
N VAL A 236 -4.07 11.02 -6.33
CA VAL A 236 -4.44 10.73 -4.94
C VAL A 236 -4.35 9.23 -4.72
N VAL A 237 -3.74 8.81 -3.61
CA VAL A 237 -3.65 7.41 -3.19
C VAL A 237 -4.29 7.26 -1.83
N LEU A 238 -5.24 6.35 -1.71
CA LEU A 238 -5.89 5.96 -0.46
C LEU A 238 -5.37 4.59 -0.05
N THR A 239 -4.95 4.42 1.21
CA THR A 239 -4.34 3.17 1.68
C THR A 239 -5.12 2.52 2.82
N PRO A 240 -6.42 2.20 2.66
CA PRO A 240 -7.24 1.68 3.74
C PRO A 240 -6.88 0.24 4.13
N HIS A 241 -6.80 -0.02 5.45
CA HIS A 241 -6.96 -1.38 5.99
C HIS A 241 -8.45 -1.74 6.04
N ALA A 242 -8.79 -3.01 6.34
CA ALA A 242 -10.18 -3.50 6.29
C ALA A 242 -11.18 -2.60 7.07
N GLY A 243 -10.84 -2.15 8.28
CA GLY A 243 -11.75 -1.30 9.07
C GLY A 243 -11.89 0.13 8.53
N GLU A 244 -10.85 0.70 7.91
CA GLU A 244 -10.92 1.99 7.20
C GLU A 244 -11.71 1.85 5.91
N MET A 245 -11.50 0.76 5.18
CA MET A 245 -12.25 0.43 3.96
C MET A 245 -13.75 0.35 4.23
N GLN A 246 -14.17 -0.34 5.30
CA GLN A 246 -15.58 -0.40 5.70
C GLN A 246 -16.20 0.97 5.97
N ARG A 247 -15.47 1.87 6.67
CA ARG A 247 -15.94 3.23 6.95
C ARG A 247 -16.06 4.06 5.67
N LEU A 248 -15.07 3.97 4.79
CA LEU A 248 -15.10 4.66 3.49
C LEU A 248 -16.24 4.11 2.61
N MET A 249 -16.40 2.79 2.52
CA MET A 249 -17.51 2.19 1.78
C MET A 249 -18.87 2.70 2.27
N ALA A 250 -19.09 2.74 3.59
CA ALA A 250 -20.31 3.28 4.17
C ALA A 250 -20.50 4.76 3.81
N ALA A 251 -19.43 5.57 3.88
CA ALA A 251 -19.48 7.00 3.57
C ALA A 251 -19.75 7.28 2.08
N TYR A 252 -19.26 6.43 1.18
CA TYR A 252 -19.45 6.55 -0.27
C TYR A 252 -20.64 5.72 -0.81
N GLY A 253 -21.41 5.07 0.06
CA GLY A 253 -22.59 4.28 -0.36
C GLY A 253 -22.25 3.03 -1.15
N ILE A 254 -21.07 2.43 -0.92
CA ILE A 254 -20.61 1.21 -1.57
C ILE A 254 -21.08 0.00 -0.77
N ALA A 255 -21.85 -0.88 -1.40
CA ALA A 255 -22.31 -2.12 -0.76
C ALA A 255 -21.13 -3.08 -0.49
N PRO A 256 -21.22 -3.90 0.59
CA PRO A 256 -20.25 -4.96 0.84
C PRO A 256 -20.15 -5.95 -0.34
N GLY A 257 -18.92 -6.35 -0.67
CA GLY A 257 -18.65 -7.25 -1.78
C GLY A 257 -17.21 -7.77 -1.73
N ARG A 258 -16.73 -8.35 -2.83
CA ARG A 258 -15.34 -8.79 -2.95
C ARG A 258 -14.39 -7.59 -2.81
N ALA A 259 -13.29 -7.78 -2.07
CA ALA A 259 -12.35 -6.70 -1.76
C ALA A 259 -11.86 -5.93 -3.00
N GLY A 260 -11.56 -6.65 -4.10
CA GLY A 260 -11.13 -6.03 -5.35
C GLY A 260 -12.21 -5.18 -6.03
N ASP A 261 -13.47 -5.61 -5.96
CA ASP A 261 -14.60 -4.86 -6.54
C ASP A 261 -14.88 -3.60 -5.71
N CYS A 262 -14.89 -3.75 -4.38
CA CYS A 262 -15.04 -2.61 -3.47
C CYS A 262 -13.90 -1.59 -3.63
N ALA A 263 -12.66 -2.05 -3.77
CA ALA A 263 -11.52 -1.18 -4.01
C ALA A 263 -11.65 -0.42 -5.35
N GLN A 264 -12.11 -1.08 -6.41
CA GLN A 264 -12.35 -0.45 -7.69
C GLN A 264 -13.49 0.58 -7.63
N MET A 265 -14.62 0.22 -6.98
CA MET A 265 -15.74 1.15 -6.82
C MET A 265 -15.34 2.40 -6.04
N LEU A 266 -14.52 2.24 -4.98
CA LEU A 266 -14.00 3.38 -4.23
C LEU A 266 -13.03 4.22 -5.07
N ALA A 267 -12.17 3.58 -5.88
CA ALA A 267 -11.27 4.27 -6.80
C ALA A 267 -12.05 5.09 -7.84
N ASP A 268 -13.11 4.51 -8.42
CA ASP A 268 -13.96 5.18 -9.42
C ASP A 268 -14.71 6.37 -8.84
N GLN A 269 -15.19 6.28 -7.59
CA GLN A 269 -15.92 7.36 -6.93
C GLN A 269 -15.00 8.50 -6.46
N THR A 270 -13.82 8.17 -5.97
CA THR A 270 -12.86 9.16 -5.46
C THR A 270 -11.98 9.77 -6.54
N GLY A 271 -11.84 9.08 -7.69
CA GLY A 271 -10.85 9.42 -8.71
C GLY A 271 -9.42 9.05 -8.31
N GLY A 272 -9.21 8.41 -7.16
CA GLY A 272 -7.92 8.07 -6.58
C GLY A 272 -7.51 6.61 -6.83
N ILE A 273 -6.21 6.32 -6.62
CA ILE A 273 -5.71 4.95 -6.54
C ILE A 273 -6.01 4.42 -5.13
N VAL A 274 -6.61 3.24 -5.03
CA VAL A 274 -6.94 2.60 -3.75
C VAL A 274 -6.02 1.41 -3.52
N VAL A 275 -5.30 1.44 -2.41
CA VAL A 275 -4.48 0.32 -1.91
C VAL A 275 -5.22 -0.35 -0.77
N CYS A 276 -5.98 -1.39 -1.07
CA CYS A 276 -6.68 -2.17 -0.05
C CYS A 276 -5.68 -3.09 0.67
N LYS A 277 -5.37 -2.76 1.94
CA LYS A 277 -4.45 -3.54 2.78
C LYS A 277 -5.16 -4.79 3.31
N GLY A 278 -4.57 -5.96 3.12
CA GLY A 278 -5.09 -7.25 3.55
C GLY A 278 -4.03 -8.34 3.44
N ALA A 279 -4.43 -9.59 3.61
CA ALA A 279 -3.53 -10.74 3.44
C ALA A 279 -2.94 -10.82 2.00
N ARG A 280 -3.68 -10.31 1.02
CA ARG A 280 -3.19 -9.91 -0.30
C ARG A 280 -3.52 -8.43 -0.49
N MET A 281 -2.50 -7.64 -0.81
CA MET A 281 -2.70 -6.23 -1.10
C MET A 281 -3.27 -6.07 -2.52
N ILE A 282 -4.29 -5.24 -2.66
CA ILE A 282 -4.93 -4.95 -3.95
C ILE A 282 -4.74 -3.47 -4.26
N VAL A 283 -4.26 -3.17 -5.46
CA VAL A 283 -4.15 -1.81 -6.00
C VAL A 283 -5.17 -1.65 -7.11
N ALA A 284 -6.14 -0.76 -6.91
CA ALA A 284 -7.17 -0.41 -7.87
C ALA A 284 -7.00 1.03 -8.36
N SER A 285 -7.26 1.29 -9.64
CA SER A 285 -7.11 2.60 -10.25
C SER A 285 -8.30 2.94 -11.15
N PRO A 286 -8.85 4.15 -11.09
CA PRO A 286 -9.98 4.55 -11.93
C PRO A 286 -9.63 4.64 -13.42
N ALA A 287 -8.35 4.85 -13.74
CA ALA A 287 -7.89 4.96 -15.12
C ALA A 287 -7.91 3.62 -15.88
N ARG A 288 -8.02 2.50 -15.16
CA ARG A 288 -7.98 1.15 -15.75
C ARG A 288 -8.79 0.16 -14.92
N PRO A 289 -10.09 0.05 -15.13
CA PRO A 289 -10.97 -0.84 -14.36
C PRO A 289 -10.57 -2.31 -14.44
N ASN A 290 -9.89 -2.75 -15.51
CA ASN A 290 -9.37 -4.10 -15.67
C ASN A 290 -7.89 -4.25 -15.27
N ALA A 291 -7.28 -3.22 -14.67
CA ALA A 291 -5.86 -3.20 -14.28
C ALA A 291 -5.67 -3.26 -12.76
N ARG A 292 -6.63 -3.83 -12.03
CA ARG A 292 -6.42 -4.15 -10.61
C ARG A 292 -5.19 -5.03 -10.48
N CYS A 293 -4.23 -4.59 -9.64
CA CYS A 293 -3.06 -5.38 -9.32
C CYS A 293 -3.26 -6.07 -7.98
N VAL A 294 -3.03 -7.38 -7.92
CA VAL A 294 -2.89 -8.13 -6.67
C VAL A 294 -1.41 -8.37 -6.43
N ILE A 295 -0.91 -7.92 -5.31
CA ILE A 295 0.50 -8.09 -4.96
C ILE A 295 0.74 -9.53 -4.52
N ASN A 296 1.54 -10.27 -5.30
CA ASN A 296 1.85 -11.68 -5.02
C ASN A 296 3.05 -11.82 -4.07
N ALA A 297 2.98 -11.13 -2.97
CA ALA A 297 3.94 -11.19 -1.87
C ALA A 297 3.25 -10.84 -0.56
N GLY A 298 3.87 -11.15 0.56
CA GLY A 298 3.43 -10.80 1.90
C GLY A 298 3.39 -11.98 2.86
N CYS A 299 3.41 -11.67 4.13
CA CYS A 299 3.42 -12.66 5.21
C CYS A 299 2.60 -12.16 6.41
N PRO A 300 2.14 -13.09 7.28
CA PRO A 300 1.37 -12.72 8.47
C PRO A 300 2.11 -11.78 9.45
N ALA A 301 3.45 -11.80 9.47
CA ALA A 301 4.23 -10.94 10.34
C ALA A 301 4.08 -9.44 10.03
N LEU A 302 3.64 -9.09 8.81
CA LEU A 302 3.30 -7.70 8.45
C LEU A 302 2.06 -7.15 9.18
N ALA A 303 1.28 -8.01 9.83
CA ALA A 303 0.17 -7.61 10.71
C ALA A 303 0.70 -7.07 12.05
N THR A 304 1.63 -6.11 12.00
CA THR A 304 2.23 -5.42 13.15
C THR A 304 1.97 -3.92 13.07
N ALA A 305 1.90 -3.25 14.22
CA ALA A 305 1.71 -1.81 14.29
C ALA A 305 2.86 -1.07 13.57
N GLY A 306 2.52 -0.02 12.83
CA GLY A 306 3.49 0.79 12.09
C GLY A 306 3.83 0.28 10.67
N SER A 307 3.49 -0.98 10.33
CA SER A 307 3.72 -1.52 8.98
C SER A 307 3.02 -0.70 7.88
N GLY A 308 1.80 -0.21 8.16
CA GLY A 308 1.07 0.70 7.26
C GLY A 308 1.78 2.04 7.06
N ASP A 309 2.34 2.61 8.14
CA ASP A 309 3.08 3.87 8.07
C ASP A 309 4.32 3.75 7.18
N VAL A 310 5.02 2.60 7.25
CA VAL A 310 6.14 2.28 6.34
C VAL A 310 5.67 2.19 4.89
N LEU A 311 4.55 1.51 4.65
CA LEU A 311 3.97 1.41 3.30
C LEU A 311 3.63 2.78 2.72
N ALA A 312 3.01 3.67 3.50
CA ALA A 312 2.68 5.03 3.07
C ALA A 312 3.93 5.83 2.66
N GLY A 313 5.02 5.71 3.44
CA GLY A 313 6.31 6.31 3.12
C GLY A 313 6.95 5.73 1.85
N CYS A 314 6.86 4.40 1.67
CA CYS A 314 7.35 3.72 0.47
C CYS A 314 6.59 4.16 -0.78
N ILE A 315 5.24 4.23 -0.72
CA ILE A 315 4.40 4.72 -1.82
C ILE A 315 4.80 6.14 -2.21
N ALA A 316 4.94 7.03 -1.23
CA ALA A 316 5.32 8.41 -1.50
C ALA A 316 6.71 8.52 -2.16
N ALA A 317 7.68 7.73 -1.71
CA ALA A 317 9.01 7.70 -2.31
C ALA A 317 8.97 7.21 -3.77
N MET A 318 8.27 6.12 -4.06
CA MET A 318 8.14 5.59 -5.42
C MET A 318 7.43 6.59 -6.33
N LEU A 319 6.32 7.19 -5.89
CA LEU A 319 5.64 8.25 -6.65
C LEU A 319 6.56 9.44 -6.95
N SER A 320 7.37 9.86 -5.97
CA SER A 320 8.26 11.00 -6.14
C SER A 320 9.41 10.73 -7.12
N GLN A 321 9.87 9.49 -7.22
CA GLN A 321 10.96 9.07 -8.12
C GLN A 321 10.45 8.75 -9.53
N CYS A 322 9.21 8.29 -9.65
CA CYS A 322 8.57 8.02 -10.95
C CYS A 322 7.97 9.28 -11.59
N ALA A 323 7.93 10.40 -10.87
CA ALA A 323 7.39 11.66 -11.39
C ALA A 323 8.15 12.13 -12.63
N GLY A 324 7.44 12.28 -13.75
CA GLY A 324 8.03 12.66 -15.05
C GLY A 324 8.73 11.53 -15.82
N GLY A 325 8.72 10.31 -15.28
CA GLY A 325 9.21 9.09 -15.94
C GLY A 325 8.13 8.35 -16.72
N SER A 326 8.49 7.18 -17.25
CA SER A 326 7.57 6.30 -18.01
C SER A 326 6.67 5.44 -17.12
N THR A 327 6.98 5.30 -15.83
CA THR A 327 6.22 4.46 -14.89
C THR A 327 4.94 5.16 -14.47
N PRO A 328 3.75 4.61 -14.78
CA PRO A 328 2.48 5.20 -14.36
C PRO A 328 2.33 5.19 -12.84
N PRO A 329 1.57 6.13 -12.24
CA PRO A 329 1.40 6.22 -10.79
C PRO A 329 0.90 4.93 -10.13
N HIS A 330 -0.03 4.20 -10.75
CA HIS A 330 -0.54 2.94 -10.20
C HIS A 330 0.52 1.82 -10.18
N GLU A 331 1.45 1.80 -11.14
CA GLU A 331 2.59 0.87 -11.16
C GLU A 331 3.61 1.25 -10.07
N ALA A 332 3.89 2.53 -9.87
CA ALA A 332 4.75 2.99 -8.77
C ALA A 332 4.17 2.61 -7.40
N VAL A 333 2.84 2.68 -7.24
CA VAL A 333 2.12 2.25 -6.03
C VAL A 333 2.18 0.73 -5.87
N ALA A 334 2.00 -0.04 -6.94
CA ALA A 334 2.11 -1.50 -6.92
C ALA A 334 3.53 -1.95 -6.57
N LEU A 335 4.55 -1.30 -7.15
CA LEU A 335 5.95 -1.52 -6.80
C LEU A 335 6.22 -1.29 -5.31
N ALA A 336 5.73 -0.18 -4.74
CA ALA A 336 5.86 0.11 -3.31
C ALA A 336 5.22 -0.99 -2.46
N GLY A 337 4.03 -1.46 -2.84
CA GLY A 337 3.34 -2.58 -2.21
C GLY A 337 4.15 -3.88 -2.25
N TRP A 338 4.73 -4.19 -3.40
CA TRP A 338 5.55 -5.39 -3.58
C TRP A 338 6.85 -5.32 -2.76
N LEU A 339 7.55 -4.18 -2.77
CA LEU A 339 8.77 -3.96 -1.97
C LEU A 339 8.49 -4.13 -0.48
N HIS A 340 7.40 -3.54 0.02
CA HIS A 340 6.98 -3.66 1.42
C HIS A 340 6.64 -5.10 1.79
N ALA A 341 5.87 -5.80 0.96
CA ALA A 341 5.46 -7.19 1.17
C ALA A 341 6.63 -8.15 1.15
N THR A 342 7.54 -8.02 0.16
CA THR A 342 8.75 -8.84 0.03
C THR A 342 9.76 -8.59 1.15
N ALA A 343 9.90 -7.33 1.61
CA ALA A 343 10.73 -7.02 2.77
C ALA A 343 10.21 -7.73 4.03
N GLY A 344 8.89 -7.78 4.21
CA GLY A 344 8.27 -8.53 5.29
C GLY A 344 8.59 -10.02 5.23
N GLU A 345 8.50 -10.65 4.06
CA GLU A 345 8.87 -12.05 3.87
C GLU A 345 10.34 -12.33 4.22
N GLN A 346 11.26 -11.43 3.82
CA GLN A 346 12.69 -11.57 4.10
C GLN A 346 13.06 -11.44 5.59
N LEU A 347 12.32 -10.60 6.32
CA LEU A 347 12.56 -10.35 7.75
C LEU A 347 11.92 -11.41 8.65
N SER A 348 10.94 -12.13 8.14
CA SER A 348 10.18 -13.09 8.93
C SER A 348 10.94 -14.40 9.12
N ALA A 349 10.73 -15.04 10.27
CA ALA A 349 11.16 -16.41 10.49
C ALA A 349 10.57 -17.37 9.44
N PRO A 350 11.16 -18.56 9.22
CA PRO A 350 10.58 -19.57 8.35
C PRO A 350 9.10 -19.80 8.67
N GLY A 351 8.24 -19.61 7.67
CA GLY A 351 6.78 -19.63 7.84
C GLY A 351 6.12 -18.25 7.95
N GLY A 352 6.90 -17.16 8.01
CA GLY A 352 6.41 -15.79 7.88
C GLY A 352 5.54 -15.26 9.02
N GLN A 353 5.62 -15.86 10.23
CA GLN A 353 4.68 -15.57 11.32
C GLN A 353 5.23 -14.61 12.38
N PHE A 354 6.53 -14.63 12.64
CA PHE A 354 7.12 -13.94 13.79
C PHE A 354 8.44 -13.23 13.43
N GLY A 355 8.89 -12.36 14.33
CA GLY A 355 10.23 -11.75 14.33
C GLY A 355 10.34 -10.40 13.66
N LEU A 356 9.27 -9.87 13.07
CA LEU A 356 9.26 -8.58 12.38
C LEU A 356 8.71 -7.49 13.30
N ILE A 357 9.40 -6.36 13.35
CA ILE A 357 8.85 -5.08 13.81
C ILE A 357 8.89 -4.06 12.65
N ALA A 358 8.01 -3.09 12.68
CA ALA A 358 7.88 -2.14 11.57
C ALA A 358 9.15 -1.32 11.31
N ASP A 359 9.96 -1.06 12.35
CA ASP A 359 11.22 -0.32 12.27
C ASP A 359 12.29 -1.02 11.41
N ASP A 360 12.21 -2.34 11.25
CA ASP A 360 13.13 -3.12 10.43
C ASP A 360 12.84 -3.02 8.93
N LEU A 361 11.56 -2.81 8.57
CA LEU A 361 11.09 -2.79 7.19
C LEU A 361 11.80 -1.76 6.31
N PRO A 362 12.02 -0.50 6.73
CA PRO A 362 12.68 0.49 5.87
C PRO A 362 14.08 0.05 5.44
N SER A 363 14.83 -0.59 6.34
CA SER A 363 16.17 -1.10 6.04
C SER A 363 16.15 -2.33 5.13
N ALA A 364 15.15 -3.20 5.25
CA ALA A 364 14.96 -4.34 4.37
C ALA A 364 14.56 -3.90 2.96
N ILE A 365 13.64 -2.95 2.82
CA ILE A 365 13.26 -2.36 1.53
C ILE A 365 14.48 -1.76 0.83
N ALA A 366 15.32 -1.01 1.56
CA ALA A 366 16.54 -0.43 1.00
C ALA A 366 17.52 -1.49 0.45
N ARG A 367 17.51 -2.71 0.97
CA ARG A 367 18.30 -3.85 0.43
C ARG A 367 17.73 -4.42 -0.85
N LEU A 368 16.41 -4.42 -1.02
CA LEU A 368 15.74 -4.85 -2.26
C LEU A 368 15.96 -3.88 -3.44
N LEU A 369 16.28 -2.62 -3.14
CA LEU A 369 16.54 -1.57 -4.13
C LEU A 369 18.01 -1.49 -4.58
N ARG A 370 18.84 -2.43 -4.16
CA ARG A 370 20.27 -2.56 -4.56
C ARG A 370 20.41 -3.53 -5.70
#